data_cbe08e10aaf060ba661cfe7a0e94c2d1
#
_entry.id   cbe08e10aaf060ba661cfe7a0e94c2d1
#
_cell.length_a   1.000
_cell.length_b   1.000
_cell.length_c   1.000
_cell.angle_alpha   90.00
_cell.angle_beta   90.00
_cell.angle_gamma   90.00
#
_symmetry.space_group_name_H-M   'P 1'
#
loop_
_entity.id
_entity.type
_entity.pdbx_description
1 polymer ?
#
loop_
_entity_poly.entity_id
_entity_poly.type
_entity_poly.pdbx_seq_one_letter_code
_entity_poly.pdbx_strand_id
1 'polypeptide(L)'
;DASFSTLSGGWRRRVLLARALAGEPDVLLLDEPTNHLDIEAILWLEEFMAAFAGALLFITHDRAFVRRLAGRIIELDRGALTSWPGGYDDYLRRKAAQLETEARHKALFDKKLSQEESWIRQGIKARRTRNEGRVRSLQQMREERRLRRERIGQADIRLDAGEQSGRLVFEAEHITVRYGDRTVIDDFSTTILRGDRVGIIGPNGSGKTTLIRTLLGRIEPDSGRVRRGTRQELAWFDQQREQLDAEKSVMDNVADGSQRVVVGGRDRHVAGYLRDFLFPPERLQSPVSSLSGGERNRLLLARLFARPANLLVMDEPTNDLDVETLELLEELLMAFSGTL
;
A
#
# COMPACT_ATOMS: atom_id res chain seq x y z
N ASP A 1 33.39 -2.04 -17.53
CA ASP A 1 33.93 -1.82 -16.17
C ASP A 1 33.26 -0.59 -15.51
N ALA A 2 31.95 -0.73 -15.20
CA ALA A 2 31.27 0.31 -14.43
C ALA A 2 31.48 0.04 -12.93
N SER A 3 31.74 1.10 -12.14
CA SER A 3 31.84 0.99 -10.69
C SER A 3 30.46 0.62 -10.11
N PHE A 4 30.41 -0.27 -9.11
CA PHE A 4 29.17 -0.66 -8.41
C PHE A 4 28.38 0.56 -7.90
N SER A 5 29.05 1.61 -7.49
CA SER A 5 28.44 2.87 -7.02
C SER A 5 27.70 3.65 -8.11
N THR A 6 28.06 3.46 -9.39
CA THR A 6 27.42 4.16 -10.54
C THR A 6 26.23 3.39 -11.13
N LEU A 7 25.98 2.17 -10.68
CA LEU A 7 24.88 1.34 -11.15
C LEU A 7 23.54 1.83 -10.63
N SER A 8 22.47 1.71 -11.44
CA SER A 8 21.09 1.89 -10.98
C SER A 8 20.72 0.88 -9.88
N GLY A 9 19.69 1.18 -9.10
CA GLY A 9 19.24 0.28 -8.03
C GLY A 9 18.96 -1.15 -8.50
N GLY A 10 18.31 -1.30 -9.65
CA GLY A 10 18.04 -2.61 -10.25
C GLY A 10 19.32 -3.36 -10.64
N TRP A 11 20.29 -2.68 -11.27
CA TRP A 11 21.56 -3.30 -11.60
C TRP A 11 22.40 -3.67 -10.38
N ARG A 12 22.39 -2.86 -9.33
CA ARG A 12 23.04 -3.22 -8.06
C ARG A 12 22.47 -4.50 -7.47
N ARG A 13 21.15 -4.65 -7.46
CA ARG A 13 20.49 -5.86 -6.95
C ARG A 13 20.82 -7.09 -7.79
N ARG A 14 20.81 -6.97 -9.13
CA ARG A 14 21.26 -8.08 -10.01
C ARG A 14 22.69 -8.52 -9.72
N VAL A 15 23.63 -7.57 -9.49
CA VAL A 15 25.02 -7.89 -9.15
C VAL A 15 25.13 -8.54 -7.78
N LEU A 16 24.38 -8.06 -6.76
CA LEU A 16 24.36 -8.69 -5.43
C LEU A 16 23.80 -10.10 -5.50
N LEU A 17 22.73 -10.32 -6.25
CA LEU A 17 22.15 -11.65 -6.47
C LEU A 17 23.16 -12.57 -7.19
N ALA A 18 23.76 -12.13 -8.28
CA ALA A 18 24.79 -12.90 -8.99
C ALA A 18 25.96 -13.26 -8.08
N ARG A 19 26.39 -12.34 -7.20
CA ARG A 19 27.41 -12.60 -6.19
C ARG A 19 26.99 -13.66 -5.17
N ALA A 20 25.74 -13.60 -4.69
CA ALA A 20 25.22 -14.59 -3.75
C ALA A 20 25.16 -15.99 -4.38
N LEU A 21 24.80 -16.07 -5.66
CA LEU A 21 24.66 -17.32 -6.40
C LEU A 21 26.00 -17.92 -6.86
N ALA A 22 27.01 -17.08 -7.10
CA ALA A 22 28.33 -17.53 -7.54
C ALA A 22 29.04 -18.42 -6.50
N GLY A 23 28.58 -18.42 -5.25
CA GLY A 23 29.08 -19.29 -4.17
C GLY A 23 28.40 -20.65 -4.10
N GLU A 24 27.48 -20.99 -5.04
CA GLU A 24 26.70 -22.24 -5.06
C GLU A 24 26.11 -22.60 -3.67
N PRO A 25 25.33 -21.70 -3.04
CA PRO A 25 24.86 -21.91 -1.67
C PRO A 25 23.81 -23.03 -1.60
N ASP A 26 23.83 -23.82 -0.53
CA ASP A 26 22.78 -24.80 -0.22
C ASP A 26 21.49 -24.14 0.26
N VAL A 27 21.59 -22.93 0.81
CA VAL A 27 20.45 -22.13 1.33
C VAL A 27 20.56 -20.71 0.83
N LEU A 28 19.48 -20.20 0.24
CA LEU A 28 19.36 -18.83 -0.22
C LEU A 28 18.33 -18.08 0.58
N LEU A 29 18.73 -16.95 1.18
CA LEU A 29 17.86 -16.05 1.94
C LEU A 29 17.67 -14.76 1.14
N LEU A 30 16.43 -14.42 0.83
CA LEU A 30 16.09 -13.25 0.03
C LEU A 30 15.09 -12.36 0.77
N ASP A 31 15.40 -11.08 0.84
CA ASP A 31 14.53 -10.06 1.42
C ASP A 31 14.08 -9.10 0.31
N GLU A 32 12.78 -9.11 0.00
CA GLU A 32 12.14 -8.34 -1.07
C GLU A 32 12.92 -8.38 -2.40
N PRO A 33 13.15 -9.58 -2.98
CA PRO A 33 14.00 -9.72 -4.15
C PRO A 33 13.42 -9.11 -5.42
N THR A 34 12.10 -8.91 -5.50
CA THR A 34 11.41 -8.36 -6.67
C THR A 34 11.35 -6.83 -6.68
N ASN A 35 11.59 -6.16 -5.52
CA ASN A 35 11.52 -4.70 -5.43
C ASN A 35 12.53 -4.01 -6.37
N HIS A 36 12.07 -2.97 -7.07
CA HIS A 36 12.83 -2.18 -8.02
C HIS A 36 13.38 -2.96 -9.24
N LEU A 37 12.97 -4.21 -9.44
CA LEU A 37 13.26 -4.96 -10.65
C LEU A 37 12.20 -4.65 -11.72
N ASP A 38 12.63 -4.64 -12.99
CA ASP A 38 11.71 -4.63 -14.11
C ASP A 38 11.13 -6.04 -14.37
N ILE A 39 10.07 -6.10 -15.15
CA ILE A 39 9.34 -7.35 -15.42
C ILE A 39 10.24 -8.43 -15.97
N GLU A 40 11.17 -8.08 -16.88
CA GLU A 40 12.11 -9.04 -17.46
C GLU A 40 13.04 -9.63 -16.40
N ALA A 41 13.52 -8.79 -15.46
CA ALA A 41 14.37 -9.26 -14.37
C ALA A 41 13.59 -10.13 -13.37
N ILE A 42 12.32 -9.80 -13.10
CA ILE A 42 11.46 -10.61 -12.23
C ILE A 42 11.23 -11.99 -12.87
N LEU A 43 10.88 -12.05 -14.16
CA LEU A 43 10.67 -13.31 -14.87
C LEU A 43 11.94 -14.18 -14.88
N TRP A 44 13.09 -13.57 -15.17
CA TRP A 44 14.37 -14.28 -15.09
C TRP A 44 14.64 -14.80 -13.67
N LEU A 45 14.40 -13.98 -12.64
CA LEU A 45 14.58 -14.36 -11.25
C LEU A 45 13.68 -15.54 -10.86
N GLU A 46 12.41 -15.51 -11.26
CA GLU A 46 11.46 -16.58 -11.02
C GLU A 46 11.92 -17.90 -11.66
N GLU A 47 12.36 -17.87 -12.93
CA GLU A 47 12.86 -19.05 -13.62
C GLU A 47 14.10 -19.62 -12.93
N PHE A 48 15.02 -18.74 -12.54
CA PHE A 48 16.23 -19.13 -11.81
C PHE A 48 15.90 -19.76 -10.47
N MET A 49 15.01 -19.13 -9.67
CA MET A 49 14.63 -19.66 -8.35
C MET A 49 13.84 -20.97 -8.45
N ALA A 50 13.03 -21.15 -9.49
CA ALA A 50 12.31 -22.40 -9.73
C ALA A 50 13.25 -23.56 -10.06
N ALA A 51 14.41 -23.28 -10.66
CA ALA A 51 15.45 -24.26 -10.98
C ALA A 51 16.49 -24.46 -9.84
N PHE A 52 16.44 -23.62 -8.80
CA PHE A 52 17.40 -23.69 -7.70
C PHE A 52 17.21 -24.97 -6.88
N ALA A 53 18.26 -25.79 -6.77
CA ALA A 53 18.21 -27.08 -6.09
C ALA A 53 18.32 -27.03 -4.57
N GLY A 54 18.76 -25.89 -4.01
CA GLY A 54 18.92 -25.67 -2.57
C GLY A 54 17.63 -25.25 -1.87
N ALA A 55 17.72 -25.00 -0.56
CA ALA A 55 16.64 -24.46 0.20
C ALA A 55 16.47 -22.95 -0.06
N LEU A 56 15.23 -22.53 -0.35
CA LEU A 56 14.89 -21.12 -0.61
C LEU A 56 13.99 -20.58 0.50
N LEU A 57 14.43 -19.52 1.18
CA LEU A 57 13.62 -18.75 2.11
C LEU A 57 13.56 -17.30 1.63
N PHE A 58 12.38 -16.79 1.37
CA PHE A 58 12.22 -15.41 0.91
C PHE A 58 11.07 -14.68 1.58
N ILE A 59 11.22 -13.38 1.68
CA ILE A 59 10.17 -12.45 2.11
C ILE A 59 9.84 -11.59 0.90
N THR A 60 8.57 -11.49 0.54
CA THR A 60 8.13 -10.61 -0.53
C THR A 60 6.63 -10.29 -0.43
N HIS A 61 6.24 -9.15 -0.96
CA HIS A 61 4.86 -8.73 -1.14
C HIS A 61 4.33 -9.03 -2.55
N ASP A 62 5.17 -9.54 -3.44
CA ASP A 62 4.80 -9.95 -4.79
C ASP A 62 4.03 -11.27 -4.76
N ARG A 63 2.71 -11.18 -4.92
CA ARG A 63 1.81 -12.32 -4.90
C ARG A 63 2.05 -13.30 -6.05
N ALA A 64 2.49 -12.81 -7.21
CA ALA A 64 2.78 -13.67 -8.38
C ALA A 64 4.03 -14.50 -8.11
N PHE A 65 5.07 -13.88 -7.56
CA PHE A 65 6.30 -14.53 -7.14
C PHE A 65 6.05 -15.61 -6.07
N VAL A 66 5.28 -15.27 -5.02
CA VAL A 66 4.90 -16.23 -3.98
C VAL A 66 4.10 -17.40 -4.56
N ARG A 67 3.10 -17.13 -5.41
CA ARG A 67 2.25 -18.17 -6.02
C ARG A 67 3.07 -19.16 -6.85
N ARG A 68 4.11 -18.67 -7.55
CA ARG A 68 4.94 -19.50 -8.44
C ARG A 68 5.96 -20.34 -7.68
N LEU A 69 6.53 -19.84 -6.60
CA LEU A 69 7.71 -20.44 -5.96
C LEU A 69 7.44 -21.06 -4.58
N ALA A 70 6.45 -20.54 -3.83
CA ALA A 70 6.27 -20.98 -2.46
C ALA A 70 5.52 -22.32 -2.39
N GLY A 71 6.18 -23.36 -1.88
CA GLY A 71 5.58 -24.63 -1.51
C GLY A 71 5.06 -24.64 -0.05
N ARG A 72 5.43 -23.65 0.74
CA ARG A 72 5.02 -23.46 2.14
C ARG A 72 5.07 -21.99 2.51
N ILE A 73 4.08 -21.52 3.24
CA ILE A 73 4.01 -20.14 3.72
C ILE A 73 4.17 -20.10 5.24
N ILE A 74 4.99 -19.19 5.71
CA ILE A 74 5.14 -18.85 7.12
C ILE A 74 4.60 -17.46 7.32
N GLU A 75 3.50 -17.37 8.06
CA GLU A 75 2.87 -16.11 8.40
C GLU A 75 3.37 -15.63 9.74
N LEU A 76 3.82 -14.39 9.82
CA LEU A 76 4.15 -13.69 11.06
C LEU A 76 3.04 -12.68 11.34
N ASP A 77 2.18 -12.97 12.31
CA ASP A 77 1.14 -12.04 12.77
C ASP A 77 1.26 -11.82 14.28
N ARG A 78 1.43 -10.56 14.70
CA ARG A 78 1.48 -10.15 16.12
C ARG A 78 2.50 -10.91 16.96
N GLY A 79 3.65 -11.20 16.37
CA GLY A 79 4.72 -11.95 17.03
C GLY A 79 4.49 -13.46 17.11
N ALA A 80 3.40 -13.97 16.55
CA ALA A 80 3.15 -15.40 16.41
C ALA A 80 3.48 -15.86 14.99
N LEU A 81 4.21 -16.97 14.88
CA LEU A 81 4.51 -17.62 13.62
C LEU A 81 3.53 -18.76 13.37
N THR A 82 2.85 -18.71 12.24
CA THR A 82 1.96 -19.81 11.79
C THR A 82 2.48 -20.37 10.47
N SER A 83 2.65 -21.69 10.43
CA SER A 83 3.10 -22.38 9.22
C SER A 83 1.93 -22.99 8.47
N TRP A 84 1.85 -22.66 7.19
CA TRP A 84 0.83 -23.09 6.25
C TRP A 84 1.44 -23.98 5.17
N PRO A 85 1.23 -25.30 5.21
CA PRO A 85 1.69 -26.19 4.14
C PRO A 85 0.85 -25.96 2.88
N GLY A 86 1.51 -26.06 1.72
CA GLY A 86 0.91 -25.80 0.41
C GLY A 86 1.25 -24.42 -0.14
N GLY A 87 0.82 -24.17 -1.39
CA GLY A 87 1.08 -22.92 -2.09
C GLY A 87 0.19 -21.75 -1.62
N TYR A 88 0.34 -20.62 -2.29
CA TYR A 88 -0.34 -19.36 -1.92
C TYR A 88 -1.87 -19.48 -1.95
N ASP A 89 -2.43 -20.17 -2.93
CA ASP A 89 -3.89 -20.32 -3.05
C ASP A 89 -4.47 -21.21 -1.93
N ASP A 90 -3.70 -22.22 -1.48
CA ASP A 90 -4.05 -23.03 -0.30
C ASP A 90 -4.04 -22.20 0.98
N TYR A 91 -3.03 -21.35 1.13
CA TYR A 91 -2.94 -20.40 2.23
C TYR A 91 -4.16 -19.50 2.27
N LEU A 92 -4.52 -18.86 1.14
CA LEU A 92 -5.66 -17.94 1.06
C LEU A 92 -6.98 -18.64 1.48
N ARG A 93 -7.23 -19.84 0.97
CA ARG A 93 -8.44 -20.61 1.34
C ARG A 93 -8.51 -20.92 2.82
N ARG A 94 -7.40 -21.40 3.39
CA ARG A 94 -7.34 -21.75 4.82
C ARG A 94 -7.42 -20.53 5.72
N LYS A 95 -6.77 -19.44 5.32
CA LYS A 95 -6.83 -18.17 6.04
C LYS A 95 -8.25 -17.61 6.05
N ALA A 96 -8.94 -17.63 4.91
CA ALA A 96 -10.34 -17.21 4.83
C ALA A 96 -11.25 -18.02 5.76
N ALA A 97 -11.11 -19.34 5.78
CA ALA A 97 -11.88 -20.23 6.67
C ALA A 97 -11.58 -19.96 8.17
N GLN A 98 -10.29 -19.73 8.51
CA GLN A 98 -9.90 -19.36 9.88
C GLN A 98 -10.57 -18.05 10.29
N LEU A 99 -10.51 -17.03 9.42
CA LEU A 99 -11.09 -15.72 9.69
C LEU A 99 -12.61 -15.76 9.85
N GLU A 100 -13.30 -16.59 9.07
CA GLU A 100 -14.73 -16.80 9.21
C GLU A 100 -15.06 -17.46 10.57
N THR A 101 -14.26 -18.45 10.97
CA THR A 101 -14.41 -19.10 12.28
C THR A 101 -14.17 -18.12 13.43
N GLU A 102 -13.12 -17.30 13.34
CA GLU A 102 -12.85 -16.24 14.32
C GLU A 102 -13.98 -15.19 14.37
N ALA A 103 -14.52 -14.80 13.24
CA ALA A 103 -15.65 -13.87 13.18
C ALA A 103 -16.90 -14.44 13.84
N ARG A 104 -17.21 -15.72 13.61
CA ARG A 104 -18.31 -16.42 14.29
C ARG A 104 -18.10 -16.50 15.81
N HIS A 105 -16.89 -16.84 16.27
CA HIS A 105 -16.56 -16.86 17.70
C HIS A 105 -16.68 -15.48 18.33
N LYS A 106 -16.22 -14.42 17.64
CA LYS A 106 -16.37 -13.03 18.08
C LYS A 106 -17.84 -12.64 18.22
N ALA A 107 -18.65 -12.94 17.22
CA ALA A 107 -20.09 -12.64 17.25
C ALA A 107 -20.81 -13.35 18.41
N LEU A 108 -20.50 -14.62 18.65
CA LEU A 108 -21.06 -15.40 19.78
C LEU A 108 -20.62 -14.80 21.13
N PHE A 109 -19.37 -14.44 21.24
CA PHE A 109 -18.83 -13.80 22.45
C PHE A 109 -19.50 -12.44 22.72
N ASP A 110 -19.63 -11.58 21.69
CA ASP A 110 -20.25 -10.27 21.82
C ASP A 110 -21.74 -10.39 22.16
N LYS A 111 -22.42 -11.38 21.60
CA LYS A 111 -23.80 -11.71 21.97
C LYS A 111 -23.89 -12.13 23.46
N LYS A 112 -22.98 -12.98 23.92
CA LYS A 112 -22.92 -13.39 25.33
C LYS A 112 -22.60 -12.20 26.25
N LEU A 113 -21.65 -11.37 25.89
CA LEU A 113 -21.29 -10.16 26.64
C LEU A 113 -22.48 -9.22 26.76
N SER A 114 -23.19 -8.94 25.66
CA SER A 114 -24.40 -8.11 25.65
C SER A 114 -25.50 -8.64 26.53
N GLN A 115 -25.72 -9.98 26.55
CA GLN A 115 -26.69 -10.64 27.44
C GLN A 115 -26.31 -10.46 28.90
N GLU A 116 -25.02 -10.65 29.27
CA GLU A 116 -24.56 -10.46 30.64
C GLU A 116 -24.64 -8.99 31.06
N GLU A 117 -24.36 -8.04 30.17
CA GLU A 117 -24.51 -6.59 30.42
C GLU A 117 -25.99 -6.22 30.66
N SER A 118 -26.88 -6.73 29.82
CA SER A 118 -28.32 -6.50 29.95
C SER A 118 -28.87 -7.07 31.28
N TRP A 119 -28.41 -8.25 31.66
CA TRP A 119 -28.81 -8.87 32.93
C TRP A 119 -28.37 -8.03 34.15
N ILE A 120 -27.16 -7.46 34.14
CA ILE A 120 -26.70 -6.59 35.23
C ILE A 120 -27.49 -5.27 35.29
N ARG A 121 -27.88 -4.70 34.15
CA ARG A 121 -28.70 -3.47 34.08
C ARG A 121 -30.11 -3.66 34.62
N GLN A 122 -30.67 -4.86 34.51
CA GLN A 122 -32.04 -5.17 35.00
C GLN A 122 -32.14 -5.24 36.52
N GLY A 123 -31.05 -5.09 37.27
CA GLY A 123 -31.01 -4.96 38.70
C GLY A 123 -30.92 -6.29 39.44
N ILE A 124 -29.96 -6.38 40.33
CA ILE A 124 -29.68 -7.52 41.18
C ILE A 124 -30.69 -7.53 42.37
N LYS A 125 -31.90 -8.06 42.18
CA LYS A 125 -32.77 -8.40 43.30
C LYS A 125 -32.49 -9.84 43.72
N ALA A 126 -31.82 -9.99 44.89
CA ALA A 126 -31.59 -11.20 45.68
C ALA A 126 -30.36 -12.09 45.38
N ARG A 127 -29.56 -12.30 46.44
CA ARG A 127 -28.44 -13.22 46.70
C ARG A 127 -27.05 -12.71 46.25
N ARG A 128 -26.38 -11.98 47.18
CA ARG A 128 -25.06 -11.36 47.04
C ARG A 128 -23.95 -12.31 46.56
N THR A 129 -23.80 -13.49 47.10
CA THR A 129 -22.64 -14.38 46.89
C THR A 129 -22.61 -15.06 45.51
N ARG A 130 -23.77 -15.37 44.91
CA ARG A 130 -23.82 -16.00 43.57
C ARG A 130 -23.60 -15.02 42.42
N ASN A 131 -23.72 -13.73 42.71
CA ASN A 131 -23.59 -12.65 41.72
C ASN A 131 -22.17 -12.14 41.59
N GLU A 132 -21.30 -12.25 42.61
CA GLU A 132 -19.90 -11.79 42.56
C GLU A 132 -19.07 -12.52 41.49
N GLY A 133 -19.23 -13.83 41.35
CA GLY A 133 -18.58 -14.64 40.32
C GLY A 133 -18.99 -14.22 38.90
N ARG A 134 -20.26 -13.88 38.70
CA ARG A 134 -20.79 -13.45 37.41
C ARG A 134 -20.34 -12.02 37.04
N VAL A 135 -20.23 -11.12 38.04
CA VAL A 135 -19.68 -9.79 37.90
C VAL A 135 -18.19 -9.84 37.53
N ARG A 136 -17.41 -10.72 38.17
CA ARG A 136 -16.00 -10.96 37.83
C ARG A 136 -15.86 -11.50 36.41
N SER A 137 -16.68 -12.44 36.00
CA SER A 137 -16.72 -12.99 34.65
C SER A 137 -17.02 -11.89 33.61
N LEU A 138 -17.99 -11.00 33.90
CA LEU A 138 -18.28 -9.87 33.01
C LEU A 138 -17.09 -8.88 32.90
N GLN A 139 -16.42 -8.58 34.01
CA GLN A 139 -15.23 -7.75 34.01
C GLN A 139 -14.11 -8.37 33.17
N GLN A 140 -13.88 -9.68 33.28
CA GLN A 140 -12.94 -10.40 32.44
C GLN A 140 -13.32 -10.35 30.94
N MET A 141 -14.61 -10.56 30.63
CA MET A 141 -15.09 -10.47 29.25
C MET A 141 -14.96 -9.06 28.66
N ARG A 142 -15.17 -8.01 29.46
CA ARG A 142 -14.95 -6.62 29.03
C ARG A 142 -13.49 -6.33 28.77
N GLU A 143 -12.61 -6.83 29.64
CA GLU A 143 -11.17 -6.66 29.47
C GLU A 143 -10.67 -7.43 28.24
N GLU A 144 -11.15 -8.67 28.06
CA GLU A 144 -10.87 -9.46 26.86
C GLU A 144 -11.34 -8.75 25.58
N ARG A 145 -12.55 -8.14 25.59
CA ARG A 145 -13.04 -7.34 24.47
C ARG A 145 -12.18 -6.10 24.24
N ARG A 146 -11.73 -5.41 25.29
CA ARG A 146 -10.87 -4.23 25.21
C ARG A 146 -9.50 -4.55 24.61
N LEU A 147 -8.96 -5.72 24.95
CA LEU A 147 -7.68 -6.20 24.44
C LEU A 147 -7.77 -6.72 22.99
N ARG A 148 -8.99 -6.97 22.48
CA ARG A 148 -9.19 -7.33 21.09
C ARG A 148 -8.89 -6.13 20.21
N ARG A 149 -7.85 -6.24 19.38
CA ARG A 149 -7.72 -5.35 18.23
C ARG A 149 -8.83 -5.69 17.25
N GLU A 150 -9.79 -4.77 17.09
CA GLU A 150 -10.76 -4.86 16.01
C GLU A 150 -9.96 -4.83 14.69
N ARG A 151 -10.28 -5.73 13.76
CA ARG A 151 -9.86 -5.53 12.37
C ARG A 151 -10.43 -4.19 11.96
N ILE A 152 -9.56 -3.32 11.51
CA ILE A 152 -9.97 -2.08 10.88
C ILE A 152 -10.74 -2.53 9.65
N GLY A 153 -12.05 -2.22 9.64
CA GLY A 153 -12.95 -2.69 8.58
C GLY A 153 -12.54 -2.17 7.23
N GLN A 154 -13.07 -2.77 6.17
CA GLN A 154 -12.94 -2.23 4.81
C GLN A 154 -13.33 -0.76 4.82
N ALA A 155 -12.43 0.08 4.33
CA ALA A 155 -12.63 1.51 4.30
C ALA A 155 -13.67 1.86 3.23
N ASP A 156 -14.80 2.45 3.61
CA ASP A 156 -15.71 3.11 2.65
C ASP A 156 -15.10 4.47 2.26
N ILE A 157 -13.96 4.42 1.55
CA ILE A 157 -13.24 5.61 1.13
C ILE A 157 -13.88 6.11 -0.17
N ARG A 158 -14.63 7.20 -0.08
CA ARG A 158 -15.08 7.96 -1.23
C ARG A 158 -14.08 9.08 -1.49
N LEU A 159 -13.34 8.94 -2.57
CA LEU A 159 -12.36 9.95 -2.98
C LEU A 159 -13.06 11.14 -3.63
N ASP A 160 -12.50 12.33 -3.38
CA ASP A 160 -12.94 13.55 -4.04
C ASP A 160 -12.25 13.65 -5.40
N ALA A 161 -13.02 13.54 -6.46
CA ALA A 161 -12.51 13.77 -7.82
C ALA A 161 -12.27 15.26 -8.13
N GLY A 162 -12.43 16.15 -7.14
CA GLY A 162 -12.31 17.60 -7.35
C GLY A 162 -13.32 18.15 -8.37
N GLU A 163 -13.08 19.38 -8.86
CA GLU A 163 -13.82 19.90 -10.00
C GLU A 163 -13.49 19.08 -11.26
N GLN A 164 -14.49 18.86 -12.11
CA GLN A 164 -14.24 18.11 -13.35
C GLN A 164 -13.20 18.83 -14.22
N SER A 165 -12.13 18.15 -14.57
CA SER A 165 -11.16 18.62 -15.57
C SER A 165 -11.83 18.79 -16.93
N GLY A 166 -11.17 19.54 -17.84
CA GLY A 166 -11.55 19.54 -19.26
C GLY A 166 -11.57 18.11 -19.84
N ARG A 167 -12.20 17.92 -21.00
CA ARG A 167 -12.23 16.61 -21.68
C ARG A 167 -10.83 16.11 -22.04
N LEU A 168 -9.97 17.02 -22.52
CA LEU A 168 -8.55 16.76 -22.78
C LEU A 168 -7.79 16.84 -21.47
N VAL A 169 -6.95 15.85 -21.18
CA VAL A 169 -5.97 15.88 -20.09
C VAL A 169 -4.57 16.16 -20.66
N PHE A 170 -4.08 15.32 -21.55
CA PHE A 170 -2.82 15.53 -22.25
C PHE A 170 -2.95 15.20 -23.73
N GLU A 171 -2.27 15.97 -24.56
CA GLU A 171 -2.05 15.68 -25.97
C GLU A 171 -0.58 15.93 -26.26
N ALA A 172 0.14 14.88 -26.60
CA ALA A 172 1.52 14.94 -27.02
C ALA A 172 1.58 14.67 -28.53
N GLU A 173 2.27 15.52 -29.27
CA GLU A 173 2.44 15.40 -30.70
C GLU A 173 3.93 15.39 -31.05
N HIS A 174 4.40 14.26 -31.58
CA HIS A 174 5.76 14.08 -32.11
C HIS A 174 6.85 14.51 -31.10
N ILE A 175 6.66 14.20 -29.80
CA ILE A 175 7.61 14.61 -28.78
C ILE A 175 8.87 13.76 -28.81
N THR A 176 10.01 14.41 -28.76
CA THR A 176 11.33 13.78 -28.61
C THR A 176 12.03 14.39 -27.40
N VAL A 177 12.63 13.56 -26.57
CA VAL A 177 13.40 13.98 -25.37
C VAL A 177 14.75 13.30 -25.38
N ARG A 178 15.82 14.09 -25.22
CA ARG A 178 17.21 13.63 -25.22
C ARG A 178 17.94 14.06 -23.94
N TYR A 179 18.88 13.23 -23.54
CA TYR A 179 19.86 13.57 -22.51
C TYR A 179 21.26 13.36 -23.09
N GLY A 180 21.91 14.48 -23.48
CA GLY A 180 23.12 14.42 -24.26
C GLY A 180 22.89 13.71 -25.60
N ASP A 181 23.71 12.69 -25.88
CA ASP A 181 23.59 11.90 -27.13
C ASP A 181 22.51 10.78 -27.05
N ARG A 182 21.90 10.57 -25.91
CA ARG A 182 20.90 9.52 -25.72
C ARG A 182 19.50 10.05 -25.94
N THR A 183 18.80 9.55 -26.97
CA THR A 183 17.36 9.75 -27.14
C THR A 183 16.63 8.80 -26.19
N VAL A 184 15.77 9.35 -25.32
CA VAL A 184 14.99 8.61 -24.33
C VAL A 184 13.54 8.46 -24.78
N ILE A 185 12.98 9.49 -25.41
CA ILE A 185 11.66 9.45 -26.04
C ILE A 185 11.90 9.89 -27.50
N ASP A 186 11.41 9.10 -28.45
CA ASP A 186 11.60 9.34 -29.87
C ASP A 186 10.25 9.36 -30.60
N ASP A 187 9.92 10.50 -31.18
CA ASP A 187 8.72 10.76 -32.01
C ASP A 187 7.42 10.19 -31.42
N PHE A 188 7.19 10.41 -30.12
CA PHE A 188 6.03 9.84 -29.42
C PHE A 188 4.83 10.76 -29.50
N SER A 189 3.66 10.19 -29.85
CA SER A 189 2.38 10.90 -29.87
C SER A 189 1.33 10.12 -29.09
N THR A 190 0.53 10.83 -28.29
CA THR A 190 -0.57 10.25 -27.53
C THR A 190 -1.59 11.30 -27.13
N THR A 191 -2.83 10.85 -26.88
CA THR A 191 -3.89 11.68 -26.31
C THR A 191 -4.49 10.98 -25.10
N ILE A 192 -4.53 11.67 -23.97
CA ILE A 192 -5.15 11.18 -22.72
C ILE A 192 -6.36 12.06 -22.42
N LEU A 193 -7.50 11.42 -22.29
CA LEU A 193 -8.77 12.06 -22.02
C LEU A 193 -9.17 11.89 -20.55
N ARG A 194 -10.11 12.71 -20.10
CA ARG A 194 -10.66 12.61 -18.76
C ARG A 194 -11.29 11.24 -18.52
N GLY A 195 -10.90 10.60 -17.41
CA GLY A 195 -11.37 9.29 -17.00
C GLY A 195 -10.56 8.12 -17.57
N ASP A 196 -9.56 8.40 -18.42
CA ASP A 196 -8.65 7.35 -18.89
C ASP A 196 -7.82 6.80 -17.72
N ARG A 197 -7.54 5.51 -17.79
CA ARG A 197 -6.62 4.80 -16.89
C ARG A 197 -5.46 4.27 -17.72
N VAL A 198 -4.30 4.90 -17.60
CA VAL A 198 -3.15 4.63 -18.47
C VAL A 198 -2.02 4.00 -17.68
N GLY A 199 -1.68 2.75 -17.99
CA GLY A 199 -0.50 2.06 -17.46
C GLY A 199 0.70 2.23 -18.39
N ILE A 200 1.82 2.74 -17.88
CA ILE A 200 3.08 2.88 -18.59
C ILE A 200 4.00 1.73 -18.19
N ILE A 201 4.31 0.84 -19.12
CA ILE A 201 5.13 -0.36 -18.89
C ILE A 201 6.43 -0.26 -19.69
N GLY A 202 7.52 -0.71 -19.12
CA GLY A 202 8.82 -0.77 -19.80
C GLY A 202 9.97 -1.08 -18.85
N PRO A 203 11.14 -1.46 -19.37
CA PRO A 203 12.33 -1.75 -18.58
C PRO A 203 12.78 -0.57 -17.72
N ASN A 204 13.60 -0.84 -16.72
CA ASN A 204 14.20 0.22 -15.92
C ASN A 204 15.13 1.09 -16.77
N GLY A 205 14.98 2.42 -16.67
CA GLY A 205 15.73 3.38 -17.50
C GLY A 205 15.20 3.55 -18.92
N SER A 206 14.01 3.00 -19.26
CA SER A 206 13.36 3.21 -20.57
C SER A 206 12.76 4.61 -20.75
N GLY A 207 12.72 5.44 -19.69
CA GLY A 207 12.19 6.80 -19.79
C GLY A 207 10.77 7.00 -19.25
N LYS A 208 10.19 6.03 -18.51
CA LYS A 208 8.83 6.13 -17.93
C LYS A 208 8.65 7.42 -17.12
N THR A 209 9.52 7.66 -16.15
CA THR A 209 9.51 8.90 -15.34
C THR A 209 9.74 10.16 -16.18
N THR A 210 10.60 10.06 -17.21
CA THR A 210 10.83 11.17 -18.15
C THR A 210 9.55 11.50 -18.92
N LEU A 211 8.85 10.51 -19.45
CA LEU A 211 7.57 10.71 -20.14
C LEU A 211 6.54 11.37 -19.23
N ILE A 212 6.35 10.87 -18.02
CA ILE A 212 5.45 11.47 -17.05
C ILE A 212 5.81 12.93 -16.79
N ARG A 213 7.09 13.23 -16.54
CA ARG A 213 7.57 14.61 -16.30
C ARG A 213 7.38 15.51 -17.49
N THR A 214 7.55 15.00 -18.71
CA THR A 214 7.32 15.76 -19.94
C THR A 214 5.84 16.09 -20.14
N LEU A 215 4.94 15.12 -19.95
CA LEU A 215 3.49 15.36 -20.01
C LEU A 215 3.04 16.38 -18.97
N LEU A 216 3.59 16.32 -17.75
CA LEU A 216 3.31 17.28 -16.68
C LEU A 216 4.00 18.65 -16.89
N GLY A 217 4.88 18.79 -17.90
CA GLY A 217 5.61 20.01 -18.21
C GLY A 217 6.72 20.38 -17.24
N ARG A 218 7.25 19.39 -16.57
CA ARG A 218 8.45 19.55 -15.73
C ARG A 218 9.74 19.39 -16.53
N ILE A 219 9.63 18.79 -17.72
CA ILE A 219 10.68 18.68 -18.73
C ILE A 219 10.08 19.14 -20.03
N GLU A 220 10.74 20.06 -20.73
CA GLU A 220 10.36 20.46 -22.08
C GLU A 220 10.92 19.45 -23.08
N PRO A 221 10.15 19.01 -24.09
CA PRO A 221 10.67 18.15 -25.14
C PRO A 221 11.61 18.94 -26.07
N ASP A 222 12.62 18.26 -26.62
CA ASP A 222 13.55 18.86 -27.59
C ASP A 222 12.84 19.14 -28.92
N SER A 223 11.84 18.36 -29.29
CA SER A 223 10.96 18.59 -30.44
C SER A 223 9.55 18.10 -30.16
N GLY A 224 8.59 18.52 -30.97
CA GLY A 224 7.18 18.26 -30.78
C GLY A 224 6.54 19.23 -29.80
N ARG A 225 5.32 18.91 -29.34
CA ARG A 225 4.62 19.74 -28.37
C ARG A 225 3.75 18.91 -27.42
N VAL A 226 3.56 19.43 -26.22
CA VAL A 226 2.62 18.90 -25.23
C VAL A 226 1.58 19.96 -24.92
N ARG A 227 0.32 19.62 -25.17
CA ARG A 227 -0.83 20.43 -24.79
C ARG A 227 -1.47 19.84 -23.55
N ARG A 228 -1.75 20.68 -22.57
CA ARG A 228 -2.40 20.28 -21.31
C ARG A 228 -3.80 20.82 -21.28
N GLY A 229 -4.71 20.00 -20.75
CA GLY A 229 -6.09 20.39 -20.53
C GLY A 229 -6.24 21.43 -19.41
N THR A 230 -7.45 21.90 -19.22
CA THR A 230 -7.79 22.92 -18.22
C THR A 230 -8.29 22.30 -16.93
N ARG A 231 -8.20 23.01 -15.81
CA ARG A 231 -8.71 22.63 -14.49
C ARG A 231 -8.17 21.29 -14.00
N GLN A 232 -6.87 21.05 -14.20
CA GLN A 232 -6.21 19.86 -13.68
C GLN A 232 -5.83 20.10 -12.22
N GLU A 233 -6.37 19.27 -11.33
CA GLU A 233 -5.97 19.15 -9.93
C GLU A 233 -5.12 17.89 -9.81
N LEU A 234 -3.81 18.06 -9.84
CA LEU A 234 -2.82 16.99 -9.88
C LEU A 234 -2.51 16.50 -8.46
N ALA A 235 -2.73 15.22 -8.20
CA ALA A 235 -2.09 14.48 -7.13
C ALA A 235 -0.98 13.61 -7.74
N TRP A 236 0.26 13.82 -7.29
CA TRP A 236 1.38 13.02 -7.76
C TRP A 236 2.01 12.27 -6.61
N PHE A 237 1.91 10.95 -6.66
CA PHE A 237 2.63 10.06 -5.76
C PHE A 237 4.05 9.84 -6.31
N ASP A 238 5.01 10.56 -5.74
CA ASP A 238 6.45 10.39 -6.00
C ASP A 238 7.10 9.98 -4.66
N GLN A 239 7.46 8.73 -4.55
CA GLN A 239 8.03 8.13 -3.34
C GLN A 239 9.28 8.88 -2.82
N GLN A 240 9.99 9.59 -3.70
CA GLN A 240 11.21 10.35 -3.35
C GLN A 240 10.94 11.79 -2.94
N ARG A 241 9.77 12.37 -3.22
CA ARG A 241 9.51 13.82 -3.08
C ARG A 241 8.45 14.20 -2.05
N GLU A 242 7.52 13.34 -1.70
CA GLU A 242 6.60 13.63 -0.61
C GLU A 242 7.26 13.33 0.73
N GLN A 243 7.93 14.34 1.26
CA GLN A 243 8.51 14.24 2.60
C GLN A 243 7.41 14.47 3.63
N LEU A 244 7.17 13.44 4.44
CA LEU A 244 6.46 13.61 5.69
C LEU A 244 7.38 14.40 6.65
N ASP A 245 6.80 15.32 7.39
CA ASP A 245 7.51 15.99 8.46
C ASP A 245 7.67 15.02 9.63
N ALA A 246 8.91 14.58 9.86
CA ALA A 246 9.23 13.54 10.84
C ALA A 246 8.89 13.93 12.29
N GLU A 247 8.92 15.23 12.58
CA GLU A 247 8.68 15.79 13.92
C GLU A 247 7.19 16.04 14.19
N LYS A 248 6.39 16.21 13.14
CA LYS A 248 4.95 16.38 13.28
C LYS A 248 4.25 15.06 13.58
N SER A 249 3.07 15.17 14.21
CA SER A 249 2.21 14.01 14.43
C SER A 249 1.64 13.46 13.12
N VAL A 250 1.12 12.22 13.15
CA VAL A 250 0.39 11.60 12.05
C VAL A 250 -0.78 12.48 11.61
N MET A 251 -1.55 13.04 12.57
CA MET A 251 -2.66 13.93 12.26
C MET A 251 -2.22 15.22 11.59
N ASP A 252 -1.16 15.85 12.11
CA ASP A 252 -0.69 17.14 11.59
C ASP A 252 -0.10 17.02 10.18
N ASN A 253 0.47 15.87 9.83
CA ASN A 253 0.96 15.61 8.48
C ASN A 253 -0.17 15.54 7.43
N VAL A 254 -1.40 15.21 7.83
CA VAL A 254 -2.55 15.12 6.93
C VAL A 254 -3.37 16.40 6.92
N ALA A 255 -3.54 17.04 8.08
CA ALA A 255 -4.49 18.13 8.25
C ALA A 255 -3.85 19.47 8.63
N ASP A 256 -2.52 19.58 8.63
CA ASP A 256 -1.76 20.82 8.95
C ASP A 256 -2.27 21.55 10.22
N GLY A 257 -2.51 20.78 11.29
CA GLY A 257 -3.01 21.29 12.57
C GLY A 257 -4.54 21.43 12.67
N SER A 258 -5.27 21.17 11.59
CA SER A 258 -6.75 21.10 11.63
C SER A 258 -7.22 19.76 12.22
N GLN A 259 -8.39 19.76 12.85
CA GLN A 259 -9.05 18.52 13.26
C GLN A 259 -9.93 17.92 12.16
N ARG A 260 -10.04 18.58 11.02
CA ARG A 260 -10.94 18.21 9.94
C ARG A 260 -10.23 18.24 8.59
N VAL A 261 -10.63 17.35 7.71
CA VAL A 261 -10.20 17.25 6.32
C VAL A 261 -11.43 17.20 5.42
N VAL A 262 -11.35 17.82 4.26
CA VAL A 262 -12.43 17.76 3.26
C VAL A 262 -12.08 16.64 2.28
N VAL A 263 -12.89 15.57 2.30
CA VAL A 263 -12.69 14.40 1.42
C VAL A 263 -14.03 14.05 0.78
N GLY A 264 -14.06 13.92 -0.53
CA GLY A 264 -15.30 13.66 -1.28
C GLY A 264 -16.32 14.80 -1.14
N GLY A 265 -15.87 16.06 -1.04
CA GLY A 265 -16.73 17.22 -0.80
C GLY A 265 -17.40 17.23 0.58
N ARG A 266 -16.99 16.34 1.49
CA ARG A 266 -17.51 16.23 2.85
C ARG A 266 -16.45 16.55 3.88
N ASP A 267 -16.84 17.32 4.87
CA ASP A 267 -16.01 17.65 6.01
C ASP A 267 -15.99 16.44 6.98
N ARG A 268 -14.83 15.84 7.19
CA ARG A 268 -14.63 14.68 8.06
C ARG A 268 -13.63 14.97 9.17
N HIS A 269 -13.83 14.37 10.34
CA HIS A 269 -12.84 14.42 11.40
C HIS A 269 -11.60 13.61 10.99
N VAL A 270 -10.40 14.17 11.13
CA VAL A 270 -9.13 13.59 10.69
C VAL A 270 -8.85 12.22 11.29
N ALA A 271 -9.25 11.99 12.55
CA ALA A 271 -9.09 10.70 13.20
C ALA A 271 -9.95 9.60 12.54
N GLY A 272 -11.18 9.94 12.12
CA GLY A 272 -12.03 9.03 11.37
C GLY A 272 -11.47 8.72 9.98
N TYR A 273 -10.92 9.72 9.31
CA TYR A 273 -10.26 9.57 8.03
C TYR A 273 -9.01 8.68 8.12
N LEU A 274 -8.12 8.94 9.08
CA LEU A 274 -6.90 8.15 9.28
C LEU A 274 -7.17 6.70 9.70
N ARG A 275 -8.32 6.43 10.33
CA ARG A 275 -8.74 5.05 10.62
C ARG A 275 -9.00 4.26 9.34
N ASP A 276 -9.50 4.89 8.28
CA ASP A 276 -9.67 4.24 6.97
C ASP A 276 -8.31 3.85 6.34
N PHE A 277 -7.22 4.55 6.73
CA PHE A 277 -5.84 4.22 6.37
C PHE A 277 -5.14 3.35 7.43
N LEU A 278 -5.91 2.60 8.21
CA LEU A 278 -5.42 1.61 9.18
C LEU A 278 -4.61 2.22 10.34
N PHE A 279 -4.81 3.49 10.68
CA PHE A 279 -4.21 4.10 11.87
C PHE A 279 -5.13 3.94 13.09
N PRO A 280 -4.66 3.25 14.15
CA PRO A 280 -5.41 3.16 15.39
C PRO A 280 -5.34 4.50 16.15
N PRO A 281 -6.34 4.82 17.01
CA PRO A 281 -6.42 6.10 17.72
C PRO A 281 -5.16 6.47 18.51
N GLU A 282 -4.48 5.47 19.06
CA GLU A 282 -3.28 5.67 19.89
C GLU A 282 -2.07 6.16 19.06
N ARG A 283 -2.08 5.93 17.74
CA ARG A 283 -1.01 6.33 16.84
C ARG A 283 -1.18 7.72 16.25
N LEU A 284 -2.36 8.32 16.35
CA LEU A 284 -2.68 9.58 15.68
C LEU A 284 -1.81 10.75 16.14
N GLN A 285 -1.42 10.77 17.41
CA GLN A 285 -0.55 11.79 18.00
C GLN A 285 0.94 11.40 18.00
N SER A 286 1.28 10.21 17.52
CA SER A 286 2.68 9.77 17.44
C SER A 286 3.44 10.57 16.40
N PRO A 287 4.72 10.93 16.63
CA PRO A 287 5.56 11.57 15.64
C PRO A 287 5.83 10.59 14.49
N VAL A 288 5.93 11.09 13.28
CA VAL A 288 6.18 10.27 12.08
C VAL A 288 7.51 9.53 12.15
N SER A 289 8.50 10.08 12.86
CA SER A 289 9.80 9.41 13.11
C SER A 289 9.65 8.04 13.79
N SER A 290 8.57 7.81 14.56
CA SER A 290 8.30 6.54 15.25
C SER A 290 7.55 5.51 14.41
N LEU A 291 7.16 5.84 13.18
CA LEU A 291 6.41 4.96 12.30
C LEU A 291 7.31 3.95 11.58
N SER A 292 6.79 2.73 11.37
CA SER A 292 7.37 1.76 10.46
C SER A 292 7.31 2.23 8.99
N GLY A 293 8.05 1.57 8.09
CA GLY A 293 8.00 1.87 6.66
C GLY A 293 6.60 1.77 6.07
N GLY A 294 5.88 0.69 6.37
CA GLY A 294 4.49 0.50 5.92
C GLY A 294 3.53 1.56 6.49
N GLU A 295 3.66 1.93 7.78
CA GLU A 295 2.86 3.02 8.36
C GLU A 295 3.16 4.36 7.68
N ARG A 296 4.41 4.66 7.34
CA ARG A 296 4.77 5.89 6.59
C ARG A 296 4.15 5.90 5.20
N ASN A 297 4.18 4.79 4.49
CA ASN A 297 3.56 4.68 3.17
C ASN A 297 2.04 4.86 3.24
N ARG A 298 1.36 4.27 4.23
CA ARG A 298 -0.07 4.52 4.47
C ARG A 298 -0.37 5.98 4.78
N LEU A 299 0.51 6.66 5.53
CA LEU A 299 0.36 8.08 5.82
C LEU A 299 0.55 8.94 4.57
N LEU A 300 1.51 8.60 3.71
CA LEU A 300 1.70 9.26 2.42
C LEU A 300 0.46 9.13 1.53
N LEU A 301 -0.13 7.94 1.46
CA LEU A 301 -1.39 7.73 0.75
C LEU A 301 -2.53 8.55 1.38
N ALA A 302 -2.67 8.54 2.70
CA ALA A 302 -3.68 9.34 3.39
C ALA A 302 -3.53 10.83 3.07
N ARG A 303 -2.30 11.35 3.08
CA ARG A 303 -2.01 12.75 2.74
C ARG A 303 -2.31 13.06 1.27
N LEU A 304 -1.95 12.17 0.36
CA LEU A 304 -2.21 12.30 -1.07
C LEU A 304 -3.71 12.41 -1.36
N PHE A 305 -4.50 11.51 -0.78
CA PHE A 305 -5.95 11.45 -1.00
C PHE A 305 -6.77 12.37 -0.08
N ALA A 306 -6.13 13.09 0.84
CA ALA A 306 -6.79 14.15 1.63
C ALA A 306 -7.07 15.42 0.81
N ARG A 307 -6.42 15.56 -0.36
CA ARG A 307 -6.59 16.71 -1.24
C ARG A 307 -7.48 16.34 -2.41
N PRO A 308 -8.36 17.24 -2.86
CA PRO A 308 -9.12 17.01 -4.07
C PRO A 308 -8.16 16.89 -5.26
N ALA A 309 -8.39 15.88 -6.11
CA ALA A 309 -7.59 15.64 -7.30
C ALA A 309 -8.44 14.99 -8.38
N ASN A 310 -8.34 15.49 -9.62
CA ASN A 310 -8.99 14.89 -10.78
C ASN A 310 -8.00 14.20 -11.73
N LEU A 311 -6.72 14.36 -11.47
CA LEU A 311 -5.62 13.69 -12.15
C LEU A 311 -4.67 13.09 -11.12
N LEU A 312 -4.55 11.78 -11.11
CA LEU A 312 -3.63 11.05 -10.24
C LEU A 312 -2.49 10.49 -11.08
N VAL A 313 -1.28 10.80 -10.70
CA VAL A 313 -0.06 10.28 -11.35
C VAL A 313 0.75 9.52 -10.32
N MET A 314 1.15 8.30 -10.66
CA MET A 314 1.91 7.42 -9.78
C MET A 314 3.13 6.88 -10.51
N ASP A 315 4.30 6.99 -9.90
CA ASP A 315 5.56 6.46 -10.41
C ASP A 315 6.02 5.33 -9.48
N GLU A 316 5.96 4.10 -9.98
CA GLU A 316 6.29 2.86 -9.25
C GLU A 316 5.58 2.74 -7.87
N PRO A 317 4.24 2.90 -7.82
CA PRO A 317 3.52 3.05 -6.55
C PRO A 317 3.49 1.82 -5.66
N THR A 318 3.85 0.65 -6.19
CA THR A 318 3.84 -0.62 -5.47
C THR A 318 5.16 -0.95 -4.77
N ASN A 319 6.23 -0.21 -5.08
CA ASN A 319 7.53 -0.42 -4.45
C ASN A 319 7.47 -0.11 -2.96
N ASP A 320 8.12 -0.97 -2.16
CA ASP A 320 8.21 -0.85 -0.70
C ASP A 320 6.87 -0.79 0.06
N LEU A 321 5.74 -1.18 -0.59
CA LEU A 321 4.45 -1.31 0.06
C LEU A 321 4.29 -2.71 0.67
N ASP A 322 3.82 -2.76 1.92
CA ASP A 322 3.36 -4.02 2.52
C ASP A 322 2.00 -4.46 1.90
N VAL A 323 1.64 -5.73 2.10
CA VAL A 323 0.42 -6.32 1.50
C VAL A 323 -0.83 -5.53 1.89
N GLU A 324 -0.93 -5.09 3.15
CA GLU A 324 -2.09 -4.31 3.62
C GLU A 324 -2.18 -2.95 2.93
N THR A 325 -1.03 -2.27 2.75
CA THR A 325 -0.97 -0.98 2.05
C THR A 325 -1.24 -1.14 0.55
N LEU A 326 -0.80 -2.24 -0.05
CA LEU A 326 -1.08 -2.55 -1.46
C LEU A 326 -2.57 -2.79 -1.69
N GLU A 327 -3.24 -3.58 -0.83
CA GLU A 327 -4.69 -3.78 -0.89
C GLU A 327 -5.45 -2.46 -0.73
N LEU A 328 -5.03 -1.63 0.22
CA LEU A 328 -5.61 -0.29 0.41
C LEU A 328 -5.43 0.59 -0.84
N LEU A 329 -4.24 0.57 -1.46
CA LEU A 329 -3.98 1.31 -2.69
C LEU A 329 -4.87 0.82 -3.83
N GLU A 330 -5.01 -0.50 -4.01
CA GLU A 330 -5.89 -1.10 -5.01
C GLU A 330 -7.36 -0.63 -4.81
N GLU A 331 -7.87 -0.66 -3.58
CA GLU A 331 -9.22 -0.16 -3.25
C GLU A 331 -9.38 1.33 -3.57
N LEU A 332 -8.39 2.15 -3.19
CA LEU A 332 -8.39 3.60 -3.49
C LEU A 332 -8.40 3.87 -5.00
N LEU A 333 -7.57 3.16 -5.76
CA LEU A 333 -7.51 3.31 -7.21
C LEU A 333 -8.80 2.87 -7.90
N MET A 334 -9.44 1.81 -7.39
CA MET A 334 -10.74 1.36 -7.91
C MET A 334 -11.85 2.38 -7.63
N ALA A 335 -11.81 3.05 -6.48
CA ALA A 335 -12.78 4.07 -6.08
C ALA A 335 -12.52 5.44 -6.73
N PHE A 336 -11.32 5.66 -7.29
CA PHE A 336 -10.96 6.93 -7.90
C PHE A 336 -11.68 7.13 -9.24
N SER A 337 -12.44 8.20 -9.37
CA SER A 337 -13.25 8.52 -10.57
C SER A 337 -12.58 9.50 -11.53
N GLY A 338 -11.37 9.99 -11.21
CA GLY A 338 -10.57 10.87 -12.06
C GLY A 338 -9.78 10.12 -13.13
N THR A 339 -8.81 10.81 -13.72
CA THR A 339 -7.85 10.26 -14.68
C THR A 339 -6.62 9.72 -13.94
N LEU A 340 -6.16 8.53 -14.29
CA LEU A 340 -5.04 7.84 -13.67
C LEU A 340 -3.97 7.49 -14.71
#